data_6b9dd9afebda8479d024a9b75f007226
#
_entry.id   6b9dd9afebda8479d024a9b75f007226
#
_cell.length_a   1.000
_cell.length_b   1.000
_cell.length_c   1.000
_cell.angle_alpha   90.00
_cell.angle_beta   90.00
_cell.angle_gamma   90.00
#
_symmetry.space_group_name_H-M   'P 1'
#
loop_
_entity.id
_entity.type
_entity.pdbx_description
1 polymer ?
#
loop_
_entity_poly.entity_id
_entity_poly.type
_entity_poly.pdbx_seq_one_letter_code
_entity_poly.pdbx_strand_id
1 'polypeptide(L)'
;MSLLPITIEQTNQILEALPEDHQLHLFARHYCQNLSQVLWQRFSVREWCVFLQERYQNFLVATKQEGLILVGKGEERATGRIVVEVLKPDMQYQLLTLLELLRDLDLRIKLTIHPVLPLHQKEGAWQI
;
A
#
# COMPACT_ATOMS: atom_id res chain seq x y z
N MET A 1 -5.98 -8.83 20.38
CA MET A 1 -5.74 -8.13 19.11
C MET A 1 -4.82 -8.99 18.26
N SER A 2 -5.22 -9.29 17.05
CA SER A 2 -4.45 -10.20 16.21
C SER A 2 -3.55 -9.44 15.25
N LEU A 3 -2.23 -9.62 15.40
CA LEU A 3 -1.24 -9.13 14.44
C LEU A 3 -0.84 -10.22 13.44
N LEU A 4 -1.58 -11.34 13.44
CA LEU A 4 -1.32 -12.41 12.49
C LEU A 4 -1.56 -11.91 11.05
N PRO A 5 -0.71 -12.32 10.12
CA PRO A 5 -0.91 -11.95 8.72
C PRO A 5 -2.17 -12.60 8.15
N ILE A 6 -2.67 -12.05 7.07
CA ILE A 6 -3.79 -12.65 6.36
C ILE A 6 -3.36 -13.97 5.75
N THR A 7 -4.33 -14.85 5.50
CA THR A 7 -4.09 -16.17 4.96
C THR A 7 -3.84 -16.13 3.46
N ILE A 8 -3.29 -17.22 2.92
CA ILE A 8 -3.13 -17.39 1.48
C ILE A 8 -4.50 -17.35 0.79
N GLU A 9 -5.52 -17.90 1.41
CA GLU A 9 -6.88 -17.89 0.86
C GLU A 9 -7.44 -16.49 0.75
N GLN A 10 -7.22 -15.66 1.77
CA GLN A 10 -7.63 -14.26 1.75
C GLN A 10 -6.88 -13.48 0.66
N THR A 11 -5.58 -13.71 0.53
CA THR A 11 -4.80 -13.11 -0.57
C THR A 11 -5.37 -13.53 -1.92
N ASN A 12 -5.70 -14.80 -2.09
CA ASN A 12 -6.26 -15.29 -3.34
C ASN A 12 -7.63 -14.67 -3.65
N GLN A 13 -8.45 -14.38 -2.64
CA GLN A 13 -9.71 -13.68 -2.86
C GLN A 13 -9.49 -12.32 -3.52
N ILE A 14 -8.46 -11.60 -3.09
CA ILE A 14 -8.09 -10.32 -3.70
C ILE A 14 -7.61 -10.54 -5.13
N LEU A 15 -6.67 -11.47 -5.32
CA LEU A 15 -6.07 -11.71 -6.65
C LEU A 15 -7.11 -12.13 -7.68
N GLU A 16 -8.08 -12.96 -7.28
CA GLU A 16 -9.15 -13.40 -8.17
C GLU A 16 -10.09 -12.26 -8.57
N ALA A 17 -10.26 -11.27 -7.69
CA ALA A 17 -11.13 -10.14 -7.94
C ALA A 17 -10.44 -9.00 -8.69
N LEU A 18 -9.10 -9.00 -8.76
CA LEU A 18 -8.33 -8.00 -9.50
C LEU A 18 -8.31 -8.32 -10.99
N PRO A 19 -8.16 -7.28 -11.85
CA PRO A 19 -7.92 -7.52 -13.29
C PRO A 19 -6.70 -8.41 -13.52
N GLU A 20 -6.70 -9.14 -14.61
CA GLU A 20 -5.56 -9.97 -15.00
C GLU A 20 -4.42 -9.10 -15.52
N ASP A 21 -3.50 -8.78 -14.62
CA ASP A 21 -2.30 -8.01 -14.89
C ASP A 21 -1.20 -8.59 -14.01
N HIS A 22 -0.19 -9.17 -14.63
CA HIS A 22 0.86 -9.88 -13.91
C HIS A 22 1.57 -8.98 -12.88
N GLN A 23 1.94 -7.77 -13.27
CA GLN A 23 2.63 -6.84 -12.38
C GLN A 23 1.71 -6.37 -11.26
N LEU A 24 0.44 -6.12 -11.54
CA LEU A 24 -0.54 -5.79 -10.52
C LEU A 24 -0.68 -6.92 -9.50
N HIS A 25 -0.74 -8.17 -9.97
CA HIS A 25 -0.85 -9.32 -9.07
C HIS A 25 0.41 -9.48 -8.20
N LEU A 26 1.60 -9.24 -8.75
CA LEU A 26 2.83 -9.25 -7.96
C LEU A 26 2.83 -8.15 -6.91
N PHE A 27 2.43 -6.95 -7.30
CA PHE A 27 2.29 -5.83 -6.38
C PHE A 27 1.33 -6.17 -5.25
N ALA A 28 0.15 -6.70 -5.58
CA ALA A 28 -0.87 -7.05 -4.61
C ALA A 28 -0.38 -8.14 -3.65
N ARG A 29 0.34 -9.14 -4.14
CA ARG A 29 0.89 -10.20 -3.28
C ARG A 29 1.84 -9.65 -2.24
N HIS A 30 2.77 -8.80 -2.67
CA HIS A 30 3.73 -8.18 -1.74
C HIS A 30 3.01 -7.27 -0.75
N TYR A 31 2.00 -6.54 -1.21
CA TYR A 31 1.22 -5.68 -0.35
C TYR A 31 0.48 -6.48 0.71
N CYS A 32 -0.15 -7.59 0.30
CA CYS A 32 -0.90 -8.45 1.21
C CYS A 32 -0.03 -9.09 2.29
N GLN A 33 1.25 -9.29 2.05
CA GLN A 33 2.18 -9.80 3.07
C GLN A 33 2.30 -8.88 4.27
N ASN A 34 1.94 -7.62 4.11
CA ASN A 34 1.99 -6.62 5.17
C ASN A 34 0.62 -6.34 5.80
N LEU A 35 -0.41 -7.09 5.40
CA LEU A 35 -1.73 -6.96 5.96
C LEU A 35 -1.93 -7.93 7.11
N SER A 36 -2.47 -7.44 8.22
CA SER A 36 -2.86 -8.26 9.36
C SER A 36 -4.35 -8.60 9.28
N GLN A 37 -4.78 -9.57 10.06
CA GLN A 37 -6.20 -9.91 10.17
C GLN A 37 -7.03 -8.71 10.65
N VAL A 38 -6.46 -7.88 11.52
CA VAL A 38 -7.13 -6.65 12.00
C VAL A 38 -7.38 -5.70 10.84
N LEU A 39 -6.38 -5.50 9.97
CA LEU A 39 -6.51 -4.63 8.80
C LEU A 39 -7.48 -5.22 7.78
N TRP A 40 -7.40 -6.52 7.56
CA TRP A 40 -8.26 -7.21 6.61
C TRP A 40 -9.75 -6.95 6.87
N GLN A 41 -10.13 -6.93 8.14
CA GLN A 41 -11.53 -6.75 8.54
C GLN A 41 -12.06 -5.34 8.29
N ARG A 42 -11.20 -4.38 8.00
CA ARG A 42 -11.61 -2.99 7.81
C ARG A 42 -12.30 -2.74 6.48
N PHE A 43 -12.04 -3.57 5.49
CA PHE A 43 -12.56 -3.38 4.14
C PHE A 43 -13.08 -4.70 3.60
N SER A 44 -14.06 -4.61 2.69
CA SER A 44 -14.47 -5.75 1.90
C SER A 44 -13.39 -6.10 0.86
N VAL A 45 -13.50 -7.27 0.25
CA VAL A 45 -12.59 -7.67 -0.83
C VAL A 45 -12.64 -6.64 -1.96
N ARG A 46 -13.84 -6.17 -2.31
CA ARG A 46 -14.00 -5.16 -3.36
C ARG A 46 -13.28 -3.86 -3.01
N GLU A 47 -13.42 -3.41 -1.76
CA GLU A 47 -12.74 -2.19 -1.30
C GLU A 47 -11.23 -2.35 -1.30
N TRP A 48 -10.73 -3.52 -0.89
CA TRP A 48 -9.30 -3.82 -0.97
C TRP A 48 -8.80 -3.78 -2.42
N CYS A 49 -9.59 -4.29 -3.36
CA CYS A 49 -9.21 -4.27 -4.78
C CYS A 49 -9.12 -2.84 -5.32
N VAL A 50 -10.08 -1.98 -4.98
CA VAL A 50 -10.04 -0.57 -5.37
C VAL A 50 -8.82 0.11 -4.76
N PHE A 51 -8.58 -0.12 -3.48
CA PHE A 51 -7.43 0.45 -2.76
C PHE A 51 -6.12 0.04 -3.41
N LEU A 52 -5.94 -1.25 -3.69
CA LEU A 52 -4.70 -1.76 -4.29
C LEU A 52 -4.48 -1.26 -5.71
N GLN A 53 -5.55 -1.14 -6.50
CA GLN A 53 -5.42 -0.60 -7.85
C GLN A 53 -4.97 0.86 -7.83
N GLU A 54 -5.50 1.67 -6.93
CA GLU A 54 -5.07 3.06 -6.78
C GLU A 54 -3.61 3.14 -6.33
N ARG A 55 -3.22 2.30 -5.37
CA ARG A 55 -1.82 2.24 -4.91
C ARG A 55 -0.89 1.80 -6.03
N TYR A 56 -1.33 0.86 -6.84
CA TYR A 56 -0.54 0.39 -7.96
C TYR A 56 -0.33 1.48 -9.03
N GLN A 57 -1.38 2.24 -9.36
CA GLN A 57 -1.24 3.35 -10.29
C GLN A 57 -0.25 4.39 -9.78
N ASN A 58 -0.31 4.72 -8.51
CA ASN A 58 0.65 5.64 -7.89
C ASN A 58 2.06 5.08 -7.90
N PHE A 59 2.21 3.77 -7.69
CA PHE A 59 3.49 3.09 -7.79
C PHE A 59 4.07 3.21 -9.21
N LEU A 60 3.27 3.03 -10.25
CA LEU A 60 3.73 3.18 -11.63
C LEU A 60 4.24 4.59 -11.92
N VAL A 61 3.59 5.61 -11.38
CA VAL A 61 4.06 6.99 -11.50
C VAL A 61 5.38 7.16 -10.74
N ALA A 62 5.45 6.64 -9.53
CA ALA A 62 6.64 6.77 -8.67
C ALA A 62 7.88 6.10 -9.27
N THR A 63 7.71 4.99 -9.99
CA THR A 63 8.84 4.29 -10.62
C THR A 63 9.47 5.07 -11.76
N LYS A 64 8.80 6.09 -12.27
CA LYS A 64 9.33 7.00 -13.30
C LYS A 64 10.01 8.23 -12.69
N GLN A 65 10.03 8.35 -11.39
CA GLN A 65 10.57 9.46 -10.64
C GLN A 65 11.44 8.92 -9.50
N GLU A 66 12.11 9.79 -8.77
CA GLU A 66 12.92 9.39 -7.60
C GLU A 66 12.08 9.10 -6.36
N GLY A 67 10.78 9.15 -6.49
CA GLY A 67 9.85 8.91 -5.42
C GLY A 67 8.60 9.75 -5.58
N LEU A 68 7.61 9.51 -4.74
CA LEU A 68 6.33 10.20 -4.81
C LEU A 68 5.78 10.36 -3.41
N ILE A 69 5.28 11.55 -3.11
CA ILE A 69 4.54 11.83 -1.89
C ILE A 69 3.18 12.37 -2.29
N LEU A 70 2.14 11.66 -1.90
CA LEU A 70 0.77 12.04 -2.19
C LEU A 70 -0.01 12.24 -0.90
N VAL A 71 -0.79 13.31 -0.87
CA VAL A 71 -1.72 13.58 0.22
C VAL A 71 -3.08 13.83 -0.40
N GLY A 72 -4.07 13.07 0.00
CA GLY A 72 -5.39 13.24 -0.57
C GLY A 72 -6.49 12.55 0.21
N LYS A 73 -7.71 12.89 -0.15
CA LYS A 73 -8.90 12.23 0.36
C LYS A 73 -9.29 11.17 -0.66
N GLY A 74 -8.66 10.01 -0.58
CA GLY A 74 -8.89 8.93 -1.54
C GLY A 74 -10.08 8.07 -1.17
N GLU A 75 -9.80 6.84 -0.95
CA GLU A 75 -10.75 5.74 -0.68
C GLU A 75 -11.53 5.94 0.61
N GLU A 76 -11.06 6.80 1.49
CA GLU A 76 -11.67 7.05 2.79
C GLU A 76 -12.67 8.22 2.77
N ARG A 77 -13.27 8.48 1.62
CA ARG A 77 -14.23 9.59 1.45
C ARG A 77 -15.37 9.57 2.44
N ALA A 78 -15.91 8.38 2.73
CA ALA A 78 -17.02 8.22 3.65
C ALA A 78 -16.68 8.62 5.08
N THR A 79 -15.41 8.51 5.47
CA THR A 79 -14.94 8.83 6.82
C THR A 79 -14.26 10.19 6.89
N GLY A 80 -14.02 10.84 5.74
CA GLY A 80 -13.33 12.12 5.66
C GLY A 80 -11.84 12.04 6.00
N ARG A 81 -11.26 10.85 6.04
CA ARG A 81 -9.85 10.66 6.36
C ARG A 81 -8.96 11.11 5.21
N ILE A 82 -7.75 11.52 5.58
CA ILE A 82 -6.71 11.90 4.62
C ILE A 82 -5.75 10.71 4.50
N VAL A 83 -5.44 10.36 3.26
CA VAL A 83 -4.44 9.33 2.96
C VAL A 83 -3.14 10.01 2.61
N VAL A 84 -2.06 9.64 3.33
CA VAL A 84 -0.70 10.07 2.99
C VAL A 84 0.04 8.85 2.47
N GLU A 85 0.53 8.95 1.25
CA GLU A 85 1.26 7.87 0.60
C GLU A 85 2.66 8.35 0.23
N VAL A 86 3.67 7.60 0.68
CA VAL A 86 5.08 7.90 0.41
C VAL A 86 5.69 6.70 -0.28
N LEU A 87 6.22 6.92 -1.49
CA LEU A 87 6.86 5.90 -2.31
C LEU A 87 8.31 6.32 -2.53
N LYS A 88 9.24 5.62 -1.90
CA LYS A 88 10.67 5.92 -1.94
C LYS A 88 11.47 4.63 -1.81
N PRO A 89 12.75 4.63 -2.20
CA PRO A 89 13.64 3.54 -1.87
C PRO A 89 13.64 3.28 -0.36
N ASP A 90 13.66 2.01 0.03
CA ASP A 90 13.63 1.63 1.44
C ASP A 90 14.95 2.03 2.11
N MET A 91 14.83 2.76 3.21
CA MET A 91 15.96 3.23 4.00
C MET A 91 15.65 2.99 5.48
N GLN A 92 16.71 2.71 6.25
CA GLN A 92 16.59 2.50 7.67
C GLN A 92 15.96 3.73 8.36
N TYR A 93 15.06 3.47 9.30
CA TYR A 93 14.37 4.48 10.12
C TYR A 93 13.44 5.43 9.36
N GLN A 94 13.23 5.22 8.07
CA GLN A 94 12.39 6.11 7.26
C GLN A 94 10.95 6.17 7.76
N LEU A 95 10.36 5.00 8.06
CA LEU A 95 9.00 4.95 8.59
C LEU A 95 8.90 5.64 9.94
N LEU A 96 9.84 5.37 10.84
CA LEU A 96 9.83 5.97 12.17
C LEU A 96 9.90 7.50 12.09
N THR A 97 10.77 8.02 11.23
CA THR A 97 10.91 9.46 11.02
C THR A 97 9.61 10.08 10.51
N LEU A 98 8.95 9.42 9.55
CA LEU A 98 7.68 9.87 9.02
C LEU A 98 6.59 9.90 10.10
N LEU A 99 6.49 8.84 10.90
CA LEU A 99 5.49 8.78 11.97
C LEU A 99 5.71 9.86 13.03
N GLU A 100 6.97 10.13 13.37
CA GLU A 100 7.31 11.20 14.31
C GLU A 100 6.93 12.58 13.76
N LEU A 101 7.20 12.82 12.47
CA LEU A 101 6.82 14.07 11.83
C LEU A 101 5.31 14.28 11.85
N LEU A 102 4.54 13.27 11.51
CA LEU A 102 3.08 13.35 11.51
C LEU A 102 2.54 13.63 12.91
N ARG A 103 3.13 13.01 13.94
CA ARG A 103 2.76 13.26 15.32
C ARG A 103 3.08 14.70 15.73
N ASP A 104 4.23 15.22 15.34
CA ASP A 104 4.65 16.60 15.65
C ASP A 104 3.72 17.62 14.99
N LEU A 105 3.09 17.26 13.88
CA LEU A 105 2.07 18.06 13.22
C LEU A 105 0.67 17.88 13.83
N ASP A 106 0.59 17.17 14.95
CA ASP A 106 -0.66 16.88 15.68
C ASP A 106 -1.67 16.11 14.82
N LEU A 107 -1.17 15.25 13.94
CA LEU A 107 -2.00 14.40 13.09
C LEU A 107 -2.19 13.03 13.73
N ARG A 108 -3.44 12.60 13.78
CA ARG A 108 -3.80 11.30 14.36
C ARG A 108 -3.76 10.21 13.31
N ILE A 109 -2.87 9.24 13.53
CA ILE A 109 -2.69 8.13 12.60
C ILE A 109 -3.68 7.02 12.95
N LYS A 110 -4.53 6.64 11.99
CA LYS A 110 -5.54 5.58 12.15
C LYS A 110 -5.04 4.24 11.62
N LEU A 111 -4.21 4.27 10.60
CA LEU A 111 -3.80 3.08 9.88
C LEU A 111 -2.45 3.33 9.22
N THR A 112 -1.55 2.37 9.35
CA THR A 112 -0.26 2.40 8.68
C THR A 112 -0.05 1.08 7.97
N ILE A 113 0.30 1.14 6.68
CA ILE A 113 0.68 -0.02 5.90
C ILE A 113 2.03 0.29 5.28
N HIS A 114 3.02 -0.57 5.49
CA HIS A 114 4.39 -0.35 5.04
C HIS A 114 4.91 -1.56 4.26
N PRO A 115 4.45 -1.75 3.01
CA PRO A 115 4.97 -2.82 2.18
C PRO A 115 6.35 -2.47 1.64
N VAL A 116 7.21 -3.48 1.53
CA VAL A 116 8.51 -3.37 0.87
C VAL A 116 8.42 -4.20 -0.40
N LEU A 117 8.70 -3.56 -1.54
CA LEU A 117 8.57 -4.19 -2.84
C LEU A 117 9.96 -4.47 -3.42
N PRO A 118 10.27 -5.72 -3.77
CA PRO A 118 11.52 -6.04 -4.44
C PRO A 118 11.43 -5.57 -5.90
N LEU A 119 12.29 -4.64 -6.30
CA LEU A 119 12.26 -4.08 -7.63
C LEU A 119 13.53 -4.40 -8.39
N HIS A 120 13.40 -4.60 -9.69
CA HIS A 120 14.53 -4.72 -10.60
C HIS A 120 14.28 -3.87 -11.85
N GLN A 121 15.35 -3.40 -12.47
CA GLN A 121 15.24 -2.66 -13.71
C GLN A 121 15.24 -3.61 -14.89
N LYS A 122 14.33 -3.37 -15.83
CA LYS A 122 14.28 -4.05 -17.10
C LYS A 122 13.96 -3.03 -18.18
N GLU A 123 14.87 -2.89 -19.15
CA GLU A 123 14.71 -1.93 -20.24
C GLU A 123 14.46 -0.50 -19.77
N GLY A 124 15.10 -0.11 -18.69
CA GLY A 124 14.97 1.23 -18.13
C GLY A 124 13.75 1.45 -17.24
N ALA A 125 12.90 0.44 -17.09
CA ALA A 125 11.72 0.52 -16.22
C ALA A 125 11.89 -0.35 -14.97
N TRP A 126 11.34 0.11 -13.85
CA TRP A 126 11.32 -0.68 -12.62
C TRP A 126 10.15 -1.64 -12.65
N GLN A 127 10.40 -2.89 -12.27
CA GLN A 127 9.40 -3.97 -12.20
C GLN A 127 9.58 -4.77 -10.92
N ILE A 128 8.49 -5.36 -10.48
CA ILE A 128 8.49 -6.27 -9.32
C ILE A 128 8.96 -7.66 -9.72
#